data_62af08279793ee945aa7f23098e7459d
#
_entry.id   62af08279793ee945aa7f23098e7459d
#
_cell.length_a   1.000
_cell.length_b   1.000
_cell.length_c   1.000
_cell.angle_alpha   90.00
_cell.angle_beta   90.00
_cell.angle_gamma   90.00
#
_symmetry.space_group_name_H-M   'P 1'
#
loop_
_entity.id
_entity.type
_entity.pdbx_description
1 polymer ?
#
loop_
_entity_poly.entity_id
_entity_poly.type
_entity_poly.pdbx_seq_one_letter_code
_entity_poly.pdbx_strand_id
1 'polypeptide(L)'
;MTLCHLSPDELALGIAPETLGFTDTSELLQQPLPWIGQERAETAARFGLAMEQPDYNLFVLGEVGSGRSTLLKQLMHEVAASKAVPPDLCYLHNFDAPEKPRALRMPPGQGRLLRQLMAQLSKTIQKEIPQRLDGPDFKAESAHLEKTYKQEESGAYAELDAFAEARNFALYREDGHLIFTLLGPKGKALTESEARSLPKEQRAQVELAEQELRAEIASYLDKVRPIERLKNEALAALRRQIIKPMLEHEIQAIRMELKKQIKDTVKLGHYLDRVMQDVLDNLDVFRVAGTDAGIDDEMRQEELATVLARYRVNLVVDNEKLTGAPVIIEDNPSYHSLFGSIEYQAEEDVLLTDFSRIRAGSLLKAHGGYLMLH
;
A
#
# COMPACT_ATOMS: atom_id res chain seq x y z
N MET A 1 -12.28 27.67 -78.92
CA MET A 1 -12.30 28.24 -77.57
C MET A 1 -13.31 29.35 -77.55
N THR A 2 -14.49 29.12 -77.00
CA THR A 2 -15.52 30.10 -76.80
C THR A 2 -15.12 31.00 -75.65
N LEU A 3 -14.80 32.23 -75.87
CA LEU A 3 -14.58 33.27 -74.85
C LEU A 3 -15.86 33.39 -74.04
N CYS A 4 -15.87 33.06 -72.80
CA CYS A 4 -16.97 33.30 -71.88
C CYS A 4 -16.81 34.76 -71.35
N HIS A 5 -17.72 35.64 -71.73
CA HIS A 5 -17.80 36.99 -71.20
C HIS A 5 -18.64 36.96 -69.93
N LEU A 6 -17.98 37.18 -68.77
CA LEU A 6 -18.69 37.38 -67.51
C LEU A 6 -19.06 38.85 -67.36
N SER A 7 -20.25 39.13 -66.86
CA SER A 7 -20.65 40.45 -66.45
C SER A 7 -19.89 40.96 -65.23
N PRO A 8 -19.74 42.25 -64.98
CA PRO A 8 -19.10 42.76 -63.79
C PRO A 8 -19.72 42.25 -62.49
N ASP A 9 -21.02 41.99 -62.51
CA ASP A 9 -21.73 41.41 -61.31
C ASP A 9 -21.40 39.93 -61.04
N GLU A 10 -21.04 39.19 -62.09
CA GLU A 10 -20.61 37.79 -61.99
C GLU A 10 -19.12 37.66 -61.52
N LEU A 11 -18.38 38.80 -61.59
CA LEU A 11 -17.00 38.83 -61.06
C LEU A 11 -16.92 39.20 -59.59
N ALA A 12 -18.00 39.69 -59.00
CA ALA A 12 -18.11 40.01 -57.58
C ALA A 12 -18.79 38.88 -56.83
N LEU A 13 -18.07 38.24 -55.94
CA LEU A 13 -18.64 37.24 -55.02
C LEU A 13 -19.49 38.00 -53.98
N GLY A 14 -20.77 38.26 -54.32
CA GLY A 14 -21.74 38.85 -53.40
C GLY A 14 -22.55 37.75 -52.73
N ILE A 15 -22.55 37.68 -51.40
CA ILE A 15 -23.43 36.80 -50.64
C ILE A 15 -24.63 37.65 -50.20
N ALA A 16 -25.82 37.29 -50.69
CA ALA A 16 -27.04 37.96 -50.23
C ALA A 16 -27.30 37.61 -48.75
N PRO A 17 -27.49 38.59 -47.86
CA PRO A 17 -27.68 38.32 -46.43
C PRO A 17 -28.79 37.29 -46.11
N GLU A 18 -29.85 37.30 -46.98
CA GLU A 18 -30.99 36.38 -46.82
C GLU A 18 -30.63 34.92 -47.04
N THR A 19 -29.52 34.64 -47.73
CA THR A 19 -29.05 33.27 -47.98
C THR A 19 -28.23 32.70 -46.83
N LEU A 20 -27.86 33.49 -45.81
CA LEU A 20 -27.03 33.06 -44.68
C LEU A 20 -27.78 32.17 -43.70
N GLY A 21 -29.12 32.23 -43.65
CA GLY A 21 -29.93 31.41 -42.78
C GLY A 21 -29.87 31.77 -41.29
N PHE A 22 -29.27 32.90 -40.96
CA PHE A 22 -29.21 33.48 -39.59
C PHE A 22 -29.25 34.99 -39.69
N THR A 23 -29.75 35.66 -38.65
CA THR A 23 -29.86 37.11 -38.58
C THR A 23 -28.71 37.73 -37.76
N ASP A 24 -28.17 37.01 -36.82
CA ASP A 24 -27.10 37.45 -35.95
C ASP A 24 -26.07 36.34 -35.74
N THR A 25 -24.79 36.67 -35.68
CA THR A 25 -23.71 35.72 -35.48
C THR A 25 -23.76 35.01 -34.11
N SER A 26 -24.49 35.56 -33.12
CA SER A 26 -24.74 34.90 -31.86
C SER A 26 -25.50 33.57 -31.98
N GLU A 27 -26.34 33.45 -33.02
CA GLU A 27 -27.08 32.22 -33.35
C GLU A 27 -26.13 31.07 -33.74
N LEU A 28 -24.93 31.39 -34.23
CA LEU A 28 -23.91 30.41 -34.63
C LEU A 28 -23.04 29.92 -33.48
N LEU A 29 -23.07 30.55 -32.30
CA LEU A 29 -22.23 30.20 -31.17
C LEU A 29 -22.47 28.78 -30.64
N GLN A 30 -23.67 28.25 -30.83
CA GLN A 30 -24.05 26.91 -30.39
C GLN A 30 -23.95 25.85 -31.49
N GLN A 31 -23.64 26.26 -32.71
CA GLN A 31 -23.51 25.33 -33.83
C GLN A 31 -22.04 24.91 -34.02
N PRO A 32 -21.77 23.61 -34.25
CA PRO A 32 -20.43 23.20 -34.61
C PRO A 32 -20.02 23.84 -35.94
N LEU A 33 -18.82 24.40 -35.99
CA LEU A 33 -18.29 25.02 -37.22
C LEU A 33 -18.18 23.93 -38.31
N PRO A 34 -18.82 24.15 -39.49
CA PRO A 34 -18.69 23.19 -40.59
C PRO A 34 -17.29 23.26 -41.20
N TRP A 35 -16.76 22.11 -41.59
CA TRP A 35 -15.50 22.02 -42.32
C TRP A 35 -15.71 22.36 -43.78
N ILE A 36 -15.14 23.45 -44.23
CA ILE A 36 -15.35 23.95 -45.61
C ILE A 36 -14.15 23.47 -46.45
N GLY A 37 -14.46 22.77 -47.55
CA GLY A 37 -13.47 22.39 -48.56
C GLY A 37 -12.50 21.26 -48.18
N GLN A 38 -12.73 20.55 -47.08
CA GLN A 38 -11.87 19.46 -46.60
C GLN A 38 -12.57 18.09 -46.54
N GLU A 39 -13.62 17.88 -47.31
CA GLU A 39 -14.47 16.66 -47.30
C GLU A 39 -13.68 15.36 -47.46
N ARG A 40 -12.66 15.35 -48.33
CA ARG A 40 -11.82 14.17 -48.58
C ARG A 40 -10.96 13.83 -47.36
N ALA A 41 -10.39 14.84 -46.72
CA ALA A 41 -9.57 14.68 -45.52
C ALA A 41 -10.43 14.24 -44.34
N GLU A 42 -11.61 14.83 -44.15
CA GLU A 42 -12.57 14.43 -43.12
C GLU A 42 -13.02 12.99 -43.30
N THR A 43 -13.43 12.58 -44.52
CA THR A 43 -13.86 11.21 -44.82
C THR A 43 -12.73 10.19 -44.53
N ALA A 44 -11.51 10.52 -44.98
CA ALA A 44 -10.35 9.65 -44.74
C ALA A 44 -9.99 9.53 -43.26
N ALA A 45 -10.05 10.64 -42.49
CA ALA A 45 -9.80 10.65 -41.08
C ALA A 45 -10.88 9.89 -40.28
N ARG A 46 -12.17 10.07 -40.61
CA ARG A 46 -13.25 9.28 -39.99
C ARG A 46 -13.09 7.79 -40.23
N PHE A 47 -12.78 7.40 -41.47
CA PHE A 47 -12.50 6.00 -41.82
C PHE A 47 -11.35 5.47 -40.99
N GLY A 48 -10.22 6.18 -40.92
CA GLY A 48 -9.06 5.75 -40.19
C GLY A 48 -9.29 5.66 -38.68
N LEU A 49 -10.02 6.61 -38.08
CA LEU A 49 -10.38 6.60 -36.66
C LEU A 49 -11.38 5.47 -36.32
N ALA A 50 -12.19 5.02 -37.27
CA ALA A 50 -13.11 3.90 -37.08
C ALA A 50 -12.43 2.53 -37.21
N MET A 51 -11.20 2.46 -37.76
CA MET A 51 -10.49 1.19 -37.97
C MET A 51 -9.97 0.64 -36.62
N GLU A 52 -10.34 -0.61 -36.32
CA GLU A 52 -9.93 -1.33 -35.09
C GLU A 52 -8.88 -2.41 -35.38
N GLN A 53 -7.97 -2.12 -36.31
CA GLN A 53 -6.89 -3.03 -36.64
C GLN A 53 -5.62 -2.69 -35.87
N PRO A 54 -4.88 -3.69 -35.36
CA PRO A 54 -3.56 -3.47 -34.77
C PRO A 54 -2.66 -2.73 -35.77
N ASP A 55 -1.80 -1.86 -35.23
CA ASP A 55 -0.80 -1.09 -35.98
C ASP A 55 -1.35 -0.10 -37.01
N TYR A 56 -2.68 0.12 -37.02
CA TYR A 56 -3.29 1.12 -37.90
C TYR A 56 -3.18 2.51 -37.28
N ASN A 57 -2.16 3.26 -37.68
CA ASN A 57 -1.93 4.64 -37.22
C ASN A 57 -2.21 5.65 -38.34
N LEU A 58 -2.77 6.81 -37.97
CA LEU A 58 -3.01 7.90 -38.90
C LEU A 58 -1.82 8.85 -38.90
N PHE A 59 -1.28 9.14 -40.07
CA PHE A 59 -0.28 10.17 -40.26
C PHE A 59 -0.88 11.31 -41.10
N VAL A 60 -0.97 12.53 -40.50
CA VAL A 60 -1.67 13.66 -41.08
C VAL A 60 -0.69 14.76 -41.45
N LEU A 61 -0.59 15.06 -42.73
CA LEU A 61 0.25 16.11 -43.27
C LEU A 61 -0.58 17.36 -43.66
N GLY A 62 0.02 18.51 -43.53
CA GLY A 62 -0.57 19.77 -43.94
C GLY A 62 0.27 20.96 -43.46
N GLU A 63 0.08 22.11 -44.03
CA GLU A 63 0.73 23.35 -43.65
C GLU A 63 0.30 23.80 -42.24
N VAL A 64 1.14 24.58 -41.56
CA VAL A 64 0.79 25.19 -40.27
C VAL A 64 -0.38 26.16 -40.51
N GLY A 65 -1.39 26.07 -39.65
CA GLY A 65 -2.60 26.91 -39.77
C GLY A 65 -3.69 26.31 -40.69
N SER A 66 -3.48 25.13 -41.32
CA SER A 66 -4.49 24.47 -42.17
C SER A 66 -5.70 23.90 -41.42
N GLY A 67 -5.75 24.02 -40.11
CA GLY A 67 -6.84 23.45 -39.28
C GLY A 67 -6.75 21.95 -39.00
N ARG A 68 -5.69 21.26 -39.45
CA ARG A 68 -5.53 19.80 -39.30
C ARG A 68 -5.72 19.31 -37.88
N SER A 69 -5.06 19.96 -36.88
CA SER A 69 -5.14 19.55 -35.48
C SER A 69 -6.54 19.77 -34.91
N THR A 70 -7.22 20.87 -35.30
CA THR A 70 -8.59 21.15 -34.86
C THR A 70 -9.58 20.16 -35.44
N LEU A 71 -9.46 19.84 -36.73
CA LEU A 71 -10.27 18.81 -37.39
C LEU A 71 -10.12 17.45 -36.72
N LEU A 72 -8.89 16.98 -36.57
CA LEU A 72 -8.63 15.69 -35.95
C LEU A 72 -9.12 15.60 -34.50
N LYS A 73 -8.85 16.63 -33.70
CA LYS A 73 -9.34 16.71 -32.32
C LYS A 73 -10.85 16.57 -32.25
N GLN A 74 -11.59 17.30 -33.10
CA GLN A 74 -13.04 17.20 -33.15
C GLN A 74 -13.50 15.82 -33.56
N LEU A 75 -12.94 15.24 -34.64
CA LEU A 75 -13.30 13.92 -35.15
C LEU A 75 -12.97 12.82 -34.11
N MET A 76 -11.83 12.94 -33.44
CA MET A 76 -11.46 11.99 -32.36
C MET A 76 -12.49 12.01 -31.22
N HIS A 77 -12.94 13.19 -30.79
CA HIS A 77 -13.97 13.30 -29.75
C HIS A 77 -15.32 12.74 -30.21
N GLU A 78 -15.72 13.01 -31.45
CA GLU A 78 -16.98 12.50 -32.03
C GLU A 78 -16.96 10.93 -32.06
N VAL A 79 -15.88 10.35 -32.61
CA VAL A 79 -15.73 8.87 -32.68
C VAL A 79 -15.58 8.27 -31.28
N ALA A 80 -14.79 8.90 -30.41
CA ALA A 80 -14.56 8.42 -29.04
C ALA A 80 -15.84 8.38 -28.21
N ALA A 81 -16.77 9.32 -28.42
CA ALA A 81 -18.05 9.36 -27.70
C ALA A 81 -18.92 8.12 -27.95
N SER A 82 -18.74 7.44 -29.11
CA SER A 82 -19.46 6.19 -29.42
C SER A 82 -18.82 4.94 -28.86
N LYS A 83 -17.58 5.03 -28.34
CA LYS A 83 -16.83 3.89 -27.79
C LYS A 83 -17.03 3.74 -26.29
N ALA A 84 -16.88 2.52 -25.79
CA ALA A 84 -16.99 2.24 -24.37
C ALA A 84 -15.87 2.92 -23.58
N VAL A 85 -16.18 3.39 -22.39
CA VAL A 85 -15.20 3.93 -21.44
C VAL A 85 -14.27 2.78 -21.00
N PRO A 86 -12.94 2.94 -21.11
CA PRO A 86 -12.01 1.92 -20.69
C PRO A 86 -11.91 1.83 -19.16
N PRO A 87 -11.40 0.71 -18.63
CA PRO A 87 -11.26 0.52 -17.19
C PRO A 87 -10.26 1.48 -16.56
N ASP A 88 -10.49 1.81 -15.28
CA ASP A 88 -9.48 2.45 -14.43
C ASP A 88 -8.28 1.53 -14.26
N LEU A 89 -7.10 2.10 -14.06
CA LEU A 89 -5.88 1.34 -13.75
C LEU A 89 -5.35 1.74 -12.38
N CYS A 90 -5.22 0.75 -11.50
CA CYS A 90 -4.61 0.89 -10.19
C CYS A 90 -3.34 0.06 -10.09
N TYR A 91 -2.31 0.59 -9.40
CA TYR A 91 -1.20 -0.20 -8.90
C TYR A 91 -1.34 -0.42 -7.41
N LEU A 92 -1.09 -1.66 -7.00
CA LEU A 92 -1.18 -2.14 -5.63
C LEU A 92 0.18 -2.69 -5.18
N HIS A 93 0.43 -2.63 -3.88
CA HIS A 93 1.59 -3.30 -3.30
C HIS A 93 1.57 -4.81 -3.59
N ASN A 94 2.73 -5.34 -3.94
CA ASN A 94 2.91 -6.77 -4.11
C ASN A 94 3.70 -7.32 -2.91
N PHE A 95 3.02 -8.00 -2.01
CA PHE A 95 3.60 -8.54 -0.77
C PHE A 95 4.63 -9.65 -1.03
N ASP A 96 4.59 -10.29 -2.20
CA ASP A 96 5.52 -11.37 -2.55
C ASP A 96 6.79 -10.85 -3.25
N ALA A 97 6.67 -9.72 -3.97
CA ALA A 97 7.75 -9.07 -4.72
C ALA A 97 7.50 -7.55 -4.77
N PRO A 98 7.89 -6.79 -3.74
CA PRO A 98 7.59 -5.36 -3.62
C PRO A 98 8.09 -4.51 -4.79
N GLU A 99 9.17 -4.93 -5.44
CA GLU A 99 9.74 -4.29 -6.63
C GLU A 99 8.88 -4.49 -7.90
N LYS A 100 7.85 -5.37 -7.87
CA LYS A 100 6.94 -5.66 -8.98
C LYS A 100 5.50 -5.38 -8.59
N PRO A 101 5.04 -4.11 -8.60
CA PRO A 101 3.67 -3.77 -8.25
C PRO A 101 2.64 -4.53 -9.05
N ARG A 102 1.50 -4.82 -8.43
CA ARG A 102 0.39 -5.51 -9.11
C ARG A 102 -0.53 -4.51 -9.78
N ALA A 103 -0.72 -4.67 -11.08
CA ALA A 103 -1.70 -3.90 -11.83
C ALA A 103 -3.10 -4.53 -11.69
N LEU A 104 -4.08 -3.69 -11.35
CA LEU A 104 -5.49 -4.06 -11.22
C LEU A 104 -6.32 -3.17 -12.14
N ARG A 105 -7.14 -3.79 -12.99
CA ARG A 105 -8.11 -3.08 -13.86
C ARG A 105 -9.48 -3.09 -13.20
N MET A 106 -10.05 -1.91 -13.04
CA MET A 106 -11.33 -1.68 -12.41
C MET A 106 -12.31 -1.04 -13.39
N PRO A 107 -13.63 -1.27 -13.30
CA PRO A 107 -14.59 -0.48 -14.05
C PRO A 107 -14.41 1.01 -13.79
N PRO A 108 -14.77 1.90 -14.74
CA PRO A 108 -14.63 3.35 -14.57
C PRO A 108 -15.24 3.84 -13.26
N GLY A 109 -14.49 4.63 -12.49
CA GLY A 109 -14.87 5.15 -11.18
C GLY A 109 -14.67 4.18 -10.00
N GLN A 110 -14.57 2.88 -10.24
CA GLN A 110 -14.37 1.90 -9.17
C GLN A 110 -12.93 1.94 -8.59
N GLY A 111 -11.95 2.38 -9.36
CA GLY A 111 -10.59 2.60 -8.87
C GLY A 111 -10.53 3.69 -7.79
N ARG A 112 -11.32 4.76 -7.95
CA ARG A 112 -11.46 5.81 -6.94
C ARG A 112 -12.14 5.30 -5.68
N LEU A 113 -13.21 4.51 -5.84
CA LEU A 113 -13.92 3.89 -4.72
C LEU A 113 -12.98 2.95 -3.94
N LEU A 114 -12.22 2.08 -4.63
CA LEU A 114 -11.24 1.20 -3.98
C LEU A 114 -10.21 2.01 -3.18
N ARG A 115 -9.68 3.10 -3.75
CA ARG A 115 -8.72 3.97 -3.07
C ARG A 115 -9.32 4.59 -1.79
N GLN A 116 -10.59 5.01 -1.84
CA GLN A 116 -11.28 5.56 -0.66
C GLN A 116 -11.51 4.50 0.42
N LEU A 117 -12.00 3.33 0.03
CA LEU A 117 -12.25 2.22 0.96
C LEU A 117 -10.97 1.73 1.64
N MET A 118 -9.87 1.60 0.89
CA MET A 118 -8.57 1.21 1.46
C MET A 118 -8.00 2.29 2.39
N ALA A 119 -8.17 3.58 2.06
CA ALA A 119 -7.79 4.67 2.95
C ALA A 119 -8.64 4.69 4.24
N GLN A 120 -9.91 4.34 4.15
CA GLN A 120 -10.78 4.21 5.32
C GLN A 120 -10.38 2.99 6.17
N LEU A 121 -10.13 1.83 5.55
CA LEU A 121 -9.59 0.65 6.23
C LEU A 121 -8.33 1.01 7.03
N SER A 122 -7.36 1.71 6.40
CA SER A 122 -6.12 2.13 7.08
C SER A 122 -6.39 2.98 8.32
N LYS A 123 -7.36 3.90 8.26
CA LYS A 123 -7.76 4.71 9.43
C LYS A 123 -8.46 3.88 10.51
N THR A 124 -9.32 2.95 10.10
CA THR A 124 -10.05 2.07 11.01
C THR A 124 -9.08 1.17 11.77
N ILE A 125 -8.16 0.49 11.08
CA ILE A 125 -7.17 -0.39 11.72
C ILE A 125 -6.24 0.40 12.66
N GLN A 126 -5.78 1.57 12.25
CA GLN A 126 -4.94 2.43 13.08
C GLN A 126 -5.62 2.85 14.40
N LYS A 127 -6.94 3.03 14.38
CA LYS A 127 -7.73 3.41 15.55
C LYS A 127 -8.20 2.22 16.38
N GLU A 128 -8.76 1.20 15.73
CA GLU A 128 -9.44 0.11 16.44
C GLU A 128 -8.50 -0.96 16.96
N ILE A 129 -7.39 -1.26 16.28
CA ILE A 129 -6.45 -2.28 16.75
C ILE A 129 -5.90 -1.93 18.14
N PRO A 130 -5.35 -0.71 18.36
CA PRO A 130 -4.88 -0.34 19.71
C PRO A 130 -5.98 -0.41 20.76
N GLN A 131 -7.19 0.08 20.44
CA GLN A 131 -8.33 0.09 21.36
C GLN A 131 -8.73 -1.34 21.77
N ARG A 132 -8.73 -2.29 20.85
CA ARG A 132 -9.08 -3.70 21.13
C ARG A 132 -7.97 -4.39 21.93
N LEU A 133 -6.70 -4.10 21.62
CA LEU A 133 -5.55 -4.64 22.36
C LEU A 133 -5.36 -4.00 23.75
N ASP A 134 -5.98 -2.85 24.01
CA ASP A 134 -6.05 -2.22 25.34
C ASP A 134 -7.37 -2.51 26.06
N GLY A 135 -8.29 -3.20 25.40
CA GLY A 135 -9.62 -3.50 25.90
C GLY A 135 -9.65 -4.49 27.06
N PRO A 136 -10.75 -4.50 27.84
CA PRO A 136 -10.87 -5.36 29.02
C PRO A 136 -10.77 -6.85 28.71
N ASP A 137 -11.31 -7.28 27.57
CA ASP A 137 -11.31 -8.69 27.16
C ASP A 137 -9.88 -9.20 26.92
N PHE A 138 -9.08 -8.44 26.16
CA PHE A 138 -7.67 -8.78 25.93
C PHE A 138 -6.87 -8.75 27.24
N LYS A 139 -7.08 -7.72 28.09
CA LYS A 139 -6.38 -7.62 29.37
C LYS A 139 -6.70 -8.78 30.31
N ALA A 140 -7.96 -9.22 30.36
CA ALA A 140 -8.35 -10.35 31.20
C ALA A 140 -7.72 -11.66 30.72
N GLU A 141 -7.79 -11.95 29.40
CA GLU A 141 -7.22 -13.17 28.84
C GLU A 141 -5.69 -13.18 28.85
N SER A 142 -5.04 -12.04 28.56
CA SER A 142 -3.57 -11.93 28.64
C SER A 142 -3.07 -12.10 30.06
N ALA A 143 -3.73 -11.48 31.06
CA ALA A 143 -3.39 -11.66 32.45
C ALA A 143 -3.55 -13.12 32.93
N HIS A 144 -4.58 -13.82 32.44
CA HIS A 144 -4.77 -15.25 32.72
C HIS A 144 -3.63 -16.09 32.13
N LEU A 145 -3.26 -15.84 30.87
CA LEU A 145 -2.13 -16.52 30.22
C LEU A 145 -0.82 -16.25 30.95
N GLU A 146 -0.53 -14.98 31.24
CA GLU A 146 0.68 -14.57 31.97
C GLU A 146 0.76 -15.27 33.34
N LYS A 147 -0.36 -15.32 34.07
CA LYS A 147 -0.42 -16.02 35.35
C LYS A 147 -0.10 -17.52 35.24
N THR A 148 -0.62 -18.18 34.21
CA THR A 148 -0.41 -19.60 33.96
C THR A 148 1.08 -19.89 33.72
N TYR A 149 1.68 -19.14 32.77
CA TYR A 149 3.12 -19.33 32.47
C TYR A 149 4.04 -18.90 33.61
N LYS A 150 3.66 -17.87 34.39
CA LYS A 150 4.39 -17.46 35.58
C LYS A 150 4.36 -18.52 36.66
N GLN A 151 3.25 -19.27 36.79
CA GLN A 151 3.18 -20.41 37.73
C GLN A 151 4.12 -21.54 37.32
N GLU A 152 4.22 -21.88 36.03
CA GLU A 152 5.15 -22.85 35.50
C GLU A 152 6.63 -22.44 35.73
N GLU A 153 6.96 -21.18 35.43
CA GLU A 153 8.28 -20.60 35.68
C GLU A 153 8.61 -20.59 37.16
N SER A 154 7.64 -20.24 38.03
CA SER A 154 7.83 -20.20 39.48
C SER A 154 8.07 -21.62 40.07
N GLY A 155 7.44 -22.64 39.50
CA GLY A 155 7.69 -24.03 39.87
C GLY A 155 9.13 -24.45 39.56
N ALA A 156 9.61 -24.15 38.35
CA ALA A 156 10.99 -24.43 37.96
C ALA A 156 12.02 -23.63 38.80
N TYR A 157 11.69 -22.37 39.15
CA TYR A 157 12.54 -21.56 40.00
C TYR A 157 12.62 -22.11 41.45
N ALA A 158 11.49 -22.58 42.00
CA ALA A 158 11.45 -23.15 43.35
C ALA A 158 12.29 -24.44 43.42
N GLU A 159 12.34 -25.26 42.39
CA GLU A 159 13.23 -26.42 42.28
C GLU A 159 14.71 -26.01 42.35
N LEU A 160 15.08 -24.97 41.58
CA LEU A 160 16.45 -24.45 41.55
C LEU A 160 16.84 -23.80 42.90
N ASP A 161 15.92 -23.07 43.51
CA ASP A 161 16.15 -22.42 44.80
C ASP A 161 16.38 -23.46 45.93
N ALA A 162 15.54 -24.47 45.99
CA ALA A 162 15.72 -25.59 46.90
C ALA A 162 17.06 -26.34 46.67
N PHE A 163 17.50 -26.47 45.41
CA PHE A 163 18.80 -27.07 45.08
C PHE A 163 19.98 -26.23 45.58
N ALA A 164 19.84 -24.89 45.43
CA ALA A 164 20.85 -23.93 45.90
C ALA A 164 20.92 -23.88 47.42
N GLU A 165 19.76 -23.80 48.11
CA GLU A 165 19.69 -23.79 49.57
C GLU A 165 20.29 -25.04 50.19
N ALA A 166 20.06 -26.23 49.61
CA ALA A 166 20.65 -27.48 50.07
C ALA A 166 22.20 -27.48 50.00
N ARG A 167 22.79 -26.55 49.24
CA ARG A 167 24.23 -26.38 49.07
C ARG A 167 24.78 -25.11 49.72
N ASN A 168 23.97 -24.46 50.56
CA ASN A 168 24.28 -23.20 51.24
C ASN A 168 24.53 -22.01 50.28
N PHE A 169 23.83 -21.95 49.15
CA PHE A 169 23.81 -20.80 48.29
C PHE A 169 22.43 -20.12 48.36
N ALA A 170 22.43 -18.77 48.29
CA ALA A 170 21.23 -18.00 48.07
C ALA A 170 21.18 -17.52 46.62
N LEU A 171 20.00 -17.61 46.01
CA LEU A 171 19.75 -17.15 44.65
C LEU A 171 19.05 -15.77 44.70
N TYR A 172 19.48 -14.86 43.84
CA TYR A 172 18.87 -13.57 43.63
C TYR A 172 18.65 -13.34 42.16
N ARG A 173 17.55 -12.67 41.83
CA ARG A 173 17.26 -12.24 40.47
C ARG A 173 17.42 -10.73 40.41
N GLU A 174 18.41 -10.25 39.69
CA GLU A 174 18.70 -8.82 39.50
C GLU A 174 18.86 -8.56 37.99
N ASP A 175 18.09 -7.58 37.47
CA ASP A 175 18.08 -7.19 36.04
C ASP A 175 17.98 -8.37 35.05
N GLY A 176 17.19 -9.40 35.39
CA GLY A 176 17.00 -10.54 34.52
C GLY A 176 18.13 -11.60 34.58
N HIS A 177 19.17 -11.36 35.39
CA HIS A 177 20.26 -12.28 35.63
C HIS A 177 20.07 -13.03 36.97
N LEU A 178 20.45 -14.31 36.99
CA LEU A 178 20.51 -15.08 38.19
C LEU A 178 21.89 -14.92 38.82
N ILE A 179 21.92 -14.36 40.03
CA ILE A 179 23.12 -14.18 40.87
C ILE A 179 23.01 -15.14 42.03
N PHE A 180 24.07 -15.82 42.35
CA PHE A 180 24.14 -16.67 43.53
C PHE A 180 25.26 -16.26 44.48
N THR A 181 25.00 -16.38 45.76
CA THR A 181 25.95 -16.01 46.82
C THR A 181 26.06 -17.11 47.85
N LEU A 182 27.28 -17.45 48.25
CA LEU A 182 27.53 -18.46 49.29
C LEU A 182 27.05 -17.95 50.65
N LEU A 183 26.29 -18.76 51.36
CA LEU A 183 25.83 -18.49 52.74
C LEU A 183 26.78 -19.10 53.76
N GLY A 184 27.15 -18.29 54.74
CA GLY A 184 27.90 -18.77 55.91
C GLY A 184 27.02 -19.45 56.96
N PRO A 185 27.61 -20.01 58.05
CA PRO A 185 26.91 -20.76 59.07
C PRO A 185 25.79 -20.05 59.83
N LYS A 186 25.68 -18.72 59.66
CA LYS A 186 24.63 -17.90 60.26
C LYS A 186 23.63 -17.35 59.23
N GLY A 187 23.62 -17.93 58.00
CA GLY A 187 22.73 -17.49 56.91
C GLY A 187 23.08 -16.11 56.32
N LYS A 188 24.27 -15.55 56.64
CA LYS A 188 24.74 -14.30 56.00
C LYS A 188 25.56 -14.60 54.76
N ALA A 189 25.35 -13.79 53.72
CA ALA A 189 26.18 -13.85 52.52
C ALA A 189 27.66 -13.66 52.86
N LEU A 190 28.51 -14.58 52.43
CA LEU A 190 29.96 -14.49 52.57
C LEU A 190 30.54 -13.61 51.49
N THR A 191 31.45 -12.73 51.88
CA THR A 191 32.24 -11.96 50.93
C THR A 191 33.30 -12.84 50.27
N GLU A 192 33.79 -12.46 49.10
CA GLU A 192 34.83 -13.21 48.38
C GLU A 192 36.11 -13.41 49.21
N SER A 193 36.45 -12.43 50.06
CA SER A 193 37.60 -12.51 51.00
C SER A 193 37.37 -13.52 52.11
N GLU A 194 36.15 -13.63 52.63
CA GLU A 194 35.77 -14.62 53.66
C GLU A 194 35.72 -16.02 53.08
N ALA A 195 35.19 -16.18 51.87
CA ALA A 195 35.20 -17.48 51.17
C ALA A 195 36.61 -17.97 50.87
N ARG A 196 37.57 -17.10 50.58
CA ARG A 196 38.99 -17.44 50.41
C ARG A 196 39.71 -17.80 51.71
N SER A 197 39.19 -17.43 52.87
CA SER A 197 39.77 -17.76 54.18
C SER A 197 39.36 -19.12 54.71
N LEU A 198 38.46 -19.86 54.06
CA LEU A 198 37.99 -21.17 54.45
C LEU A 198 39.11 -22.25 54.35
N PRO A 199 39.10 -23.34 55.21
CA PRO A 199 40.02 -24.47 55.11
C PRO A 199 39.99 -25.10 53.71
N LYS A 200 41.14 -25.70 53.27
CA LYS A 200 41.29 -26.27 51.94
C LYS A 200 40.20 -27.29 51.56
N GLU A 201 39.81 -28.16 52.53
CA GLU A 201 38.77 -29.16 52.33
C GLU A 201 37.38 -28.52 52.07
N GLN A 202 37.05 -27.46 52.83
CA GLN A 202 35.78 -26.76 52.66
C GLN A 202 35.74 -25.97 51.35
N ARG A 203 36.88 -25.41 50.89
CA ARG A 203 36.96 -24.74 49.57
C ARG A 203 36.68 -25.73 48.44
N ALA A 204 37.28 -26.91 48.47
CA ALA A 204 37.06 -27.91 47.44
C ALA A 204 35.57 -28.36 47.37
N GLN A 205 34.90 -28.44 48.54
CA GLN A 205 33.46 -28.70 48.60
C GLN A 205 32.62 -27.58 48.03
N VAL A 206 32.98 -26.32 48.32
CA VAL A 206 32.29 -25.12 47.79
C VAL A 206 32.49 -25.03 46.26
N GLU A 207 33.70 -25.25 45.77
CA GLU A 207 33.98 -25.26 44.32
C GLU A 207 33.17 -26.32 43.57
N LEU A 208 33.06 -27.53 44.15
CA LEU A 208 32.24 -28.59 43.56
C LEU A 208 30.75 -28.20 43.57
N ALA A 209 30.24 -27.69 44.69
CA ALA A 209 28.86 -27.26 44.83
C ALA A 209 28.53 -26.07 43.90
N GLU A 210 29.49 -25.16 43.68
CA GLU A 210 29.34 -24.07 42.71
C GLU A 210 29.25 -24.60 41.27
N GLN A 211 30.08 -25.58 40.90
CA GLN A 211 30.02 -26.21 39.58
C GLN A 211 28.68 -26.94 39.36
N GLU A 212 28.18 -27.66 40.36
CA GLU A 212 26.88 -28.31 40.30
C GLU A 212 25.73 -27.28 40.19
N LEU A 213 25.81 -26.18 40.96
CA LEU A 213 24.81 -25.10 40.89
C LEU A 213 24.81 -24.41 39.50
N ARG A 214 25.98 -24.15 38.94
CA ARG A 214 26.09 -23.61 37.57
C ARG A 214 25.48 -24.54 36.53
N ALA A 215 25.66 -25.86 36.67
CA ALA A 215 25.04 -26.84 35.78
C ALA A 215 23.51 -26.88 35.96
N GLU A 216 23.00 -26.76 37.20
CA GLU A 216 21.56 -26.70 37.46
C GLU A 216 20.93 -25.39 36.98
N ILE A 217 21.63 -24.26 37.12
CA ILE A 217 21.20 -22.97 36.51
C ILE A 217 21.08 -23.09 34.97
N ALA A 218 22.04 -23.75 34.33
CA ALA A 218 21.96 -24.00 32.89
C ALA A 218 20.73 -24.88 32.54
N SER A 219 20.48 -25.94 33.31
CA SER A 219 19.31 -26.81 33.20
C SER A 219 18.00 -26.03 33.38
N TYR A 220 17.94 -25.13 34.37
CA TYR A 220 16.81 -24.24 34.61
C TYR A 220 16.55 -23.29 33.41
N LEU A 221 17.59 -22.66 32.90
CA LEU A 221 17.46 -21.78 31.74
C LEU A 221 16.96 -22.53 30.50
N ASP A 222 17.40 -23.78 30.31
CA ASP A 222 16.93 -24.64 29.22
C ASP A 222 15.46 -25.07 29.42
N LYS A 223 14.96 -25.15 30.68
CA LYS A 223 13.53 -25.38 30.98
C LYS A 223 12.68 -24.11 30.78
N VAL A 224 13.21 -22.93 31.13
CA VAL A 224 12.46 -21.67 31.12
C VAL A 224 12.35 -21.06 29.70
N ARG A 225 13.38 -21.16 28.86
CA ARG A 225 13.37 -20.69 27.48
C ARG A 225 12.16 -21.17 26.66
N PRO A 226 11.80 -22.48 26.67
CA PRO A 226 10.59 -22.95 26.00
C PRO A 226 9.31 -22.35 26.58
N ILE A 227 9.23 -22.15 27.92
CA ILE A 227 8.06 -21.54 28.59
C ILE A 227 7.86 -20.09 28.10
N GLU A 228 8.94 -19.31 28.09
CA GLU A 228 8.88 -17.94 27.59
C GLU A 228 8.47 -17.86 26.10
N ARG A 229 9.02 -18.76 25.30
CA ARG A 229 8.64 -18.86 23.88
C ARG A 229 7.16 -19.20 23.72
N LEU A 230 6.65 -20.22 24.42
CA LEU A 230 5.24 -20.60 24.38
C LEU A 230 4.32 -19.48 24.87
N LYS A 231 4.73 -18.75 25.92
CA LYS A 231 4.01 -17.54 26.38
C LYS A 231 3.88 -16.51 25.27
N ASN A 232 4.98 -16.18 24.61
CA ASN A 232 4.98 -15.17 23.54
C ASN A 232 4.16 -15.63 22.33
N GLU A 233 4.25 -16.91 21.97
CA GLU A 233 3.43 -17.50 20.90
C GLU A 233 1.93 -17.49 21.26
N ALA A 234 1.56 -17.80 22.52
CA ALA A 234 0.19 -17.75 22.99
C ALA A 234 -0.38 -16.32 23.00
N LEU A 235 0.41 -15.33 23.45
CA LEU A 235 0.00 -13.92 23.41
C LEU A 235 -0.15 -13.41 21.98
N ALA A 236 0.73 -13.81 21.07
CA ALA A 236 0.59 -13.46 19.65
C ALA A 236 -0.65 -14.10 19.02
N ALA A 237 -0.96 -15.37 19.35
CA ALA A 237 -2.17 -16.06 18.93
C ALA A 237 -3.44 -15.36 19.45
N LEU A 238 -3.45 -14.96 20.73
CA LEU A 238 -4.55 -14.23 21.35
C LEU A 238 -4.81 -12.89 20.65
N ARG A 239 -3.76 -12.12 20.35
CA ARG A 239 -3.88 -10.85 19.60
C ARG A 239 -4.52 -11.09 18.23
N ARG A 240 -4.05 -12.10 17.49
CA ARG A 240 -4.62 -12.48 16.19
C ARG A 240 -6.10 -12.88 16.31
N GLN A 241 -6.44 -13.66 17.34
CA GLN A 241 -7.80 -14.13 17.58
C GLN A 241 -8.79 -12.97 17.82
N ILE A 242 -8.37 -11.94 18.57
CA ILE A 242 -9.22 -10.77 18.88
C ILE A 242 -9.34 -9.81 17.69
N ILE A 243 -8.28 -9.64 16.90
CA ILE A 243 -8.27 -8.67 15.79
C ILE A 243 -8.85 -9.25 14.49
N LYS A 244 -8.65 -10.54 14.22
CA LYS A 244 -9.07 -11.19 12.98
C LYS A 244 -10.54 -10.99 12.61
N PRO A 245 -11.54 -11.14 13.52
CA PRO A 245 -12.96 -10.96 13.17
C PRO A 245 -13.28 -9.53 12.70
N MET A 246 -12.63 -8.52 13.29
CA MET A 246 -12.80 -7.14 12.86
C MET A 246 -12.26 -6.92 11.45
N LEU A 247 -11.06 -7.43 11.16
CA LEU A 247 -10.46 -7.33 9.83
C LEU A 247 -11.30 -8.07 8.78
N GLU A 248 -11.79 -9.25 9.10
CA GLU A 248 -12.68 -10.03 8.21
C GLU A 248 -13.95 -9.24 7.89
N HIS A 249 -14.54 -8.57 8.89
CA HIS A 249 -15.72 -7.73 8.70
C HIS A 249 -15.45 -6.57 7.75
N GLU A 250 -14.38 -5.80 7.99
CA GLU A 250 -13.99 -4.64 7.17
C GLU A 250 -13.64 -5.05 5.73
N ILE A 251 -12.87 -6.11 5.57
CA ILE A 251 -12.50 -6.62 4.25
C ILE A 251 -13.72 -7.16 3.51
N GLN A 252 -14.63 -7.82 4.20
CA GLN A 252 -15.87 -8.29 3.58
C GLN A 252 -16.77 -7.13 3.16
N ALA A 253 -16.83 -6.05 3.94
CA ALA A 253 -17.55 -4.83 3.54
C ALA A 253 -16.97 -4.24 2.25
N ILE A 254 -15.64 -4.15 2.12
CA ILE A 254 -14.96 -3.70 0.89
C ILE A 254 -15.32 -4.62 -0.29
N ARG A 255 -15.29 -5.94 -0.09
CA ARG A 255 -15.66 -6.91 -1.14
C ARG A 255 -17.10 -6.76 -1.59
N MET A 256 -18.03 -6.53 -0.67
CA MET A 256 -19.45 -6.35 -0.98
C MET A 256 -19.69 -5.07 -1.76
N GLU A 257 -19.04 -3.98 -1.40
CA GLU A 257 -19.15 -2.68 -2.08
C GLU A 257 -18.62 -2.75 -3.52
N LEU A 258 -17.51 -3.45 -3.73
CA LEU A 258 -16.83 -3.58 -5.03
C LEU A 258 -17.35 -4.76 -5.88
N LYS A 259 -18.31 -5.54 -5.42
CA LYS A 259 -18.75 -6.81 -6.05
C LYS A 259 -19.40 -6.65 -7.42
N LYS A 260 -19.78 -5.45 -7.81
CA LYS A 260 -20.45 -5.18 -9.07
C LYS A 260 -19.45 -5.03 -10.23
N GLN A 261 -19.24 -6.11 -11.02
CA GLN A 261 -18.64 -6.10 -12.36
C GLN A 261 -17.11 -6.03 -12.50
N ILE A 262 -16.32 -6.50 -11.57
CA ILE A 262 -14.85 -6.48 -11.71
C ILE A 262 -14.37 -7.71 -12.50
N LYS A 263 -13.68 -7.50 -13.63
CA LYS A 263 -13.04 -8.59 -14.40
C LYS A 263 -11.89 -9.27 -13.60
N ASP A 264 -11.18 -8.49 -12.80
CA ASP A 264 -10.04 -8.93 -11.98
C ASP A 264 -10.43 -9.26 -10.52
N THR A 265 -11.66 -9.77 -10.28
CA THR A 265 -12.19 -10.10 -8.93
C THR A 265 -11.25 -11.00 -8.13
N VAL A 266 -10.64 -11.99 -8.78
CA VAL A 266 -9.71 -12.93 -8.14
C VAL A 266 -8.45 -12.21 -7.65
N LYS A 267 -7.90 -11.29 -8.46
CA LYS A 267 -6.71 -10.51 -8.09
C LYS A 267 -6.99 -9.58 -6.91
N LEU A 268 -8.15 -8.91 -6.92
CA LEU A 268 -8.57 -8.05 -5.82
C LEU A 268 -8.78 -8.87 -4.54
N GLY A 269 -9.48 -10.02 -4.65
CA GLY A 269 -9.69 -10.92 -3.52
C GLY A 269 -8.37 -11.36 -2.88
N HIS A 270 -7.43 -11.83 -3.69
CA HIS A 270 -6.11 -12.22 -3.23
C HIS A 270 -5.33 -11.06 -2.59
N TYR A 271 -5.40 -9.85 -3.16
CA TYR A 271 -4.77 -8.68 -2.57
C TYR A 271 -5.33 -8.36 -1.18
N LEU A 272 -6.67 -8.36 -1.02
CA LEU A 272 -7.32 -8.10 0.27
C LEU A 272 -7.00 -9.18 1.31
N ASP A 273 -6.87 -10.45 0.91
CA ASP A 273 -6.43 -11.52 1.80
C ASP A 273 -4.98 -11.31 2.27
N ARG A 274 -4.10 -10.85 1.36
CA ARG A 274 -2.71 -10.52 1.72
C ARG A 274 -2.61 -9.31 2.63
N VAL A 275 -3.45 -8.28 2.44
CA VAL A 275 -3.55 -7.13 3.36
C VAL A 275 -3.96 -7.61 4.76
N MET A 276 -4.98 -8.46 4.86
CA MET A 276 -5.40 -9.02 6.15
C MET A 276 -4.25 -9.77 6.84
N GLN A 277 -3.55 -10.61 6.10
CA GLN A 277 -2.44 -11.38 6.65
C GLN A 277 -1.29 -10.47 7.09
N ASP A 278 -0.91 -9.47 6.29
CA ASP A 278 0.16 -8.52 6.62
C ASP A 278 -0.19 -7.69 7.88
N VAL A 279 -1.45 -7.27 8.05
CA VAL A 279 -1.89 -6.61 9.29
C VAL A 279 -1.75 -7.55 10.49
N LEU A 280 -2.20 -8.81 10.37
CA LEU A 280 -2.11 -9.80 11.45
C LEU A 280 -0.66 -10.18 11.81
N ASP A 281 0.25 -10.12 10.84
CA ASP A 281 1.67 -10.40 11.05
C ASP A 281 2.43 -9.21 11.66
N ASN A 282 1.91 -7.99 11.52
CA ASN A 282 2.52 -6.74 12.01
C ASN A 282 1.72 -6.09 13.17
N LEU A 283 0.97 -6.87 13.99
CA LEU A 283 0.13 -6.33 15.07
C LEU A 283 0.93 -5.56 16.13
N ASP A 284 2.19 -5.86 16.33
CA ASP A 284 3.04 -5.19 17.33
C ASP A 284 3.27 -3.71 17.00
N VAL A 285 3.28 -3.35 15.71
CA VAL A 285 3.45 -1.97 15.25
C VAL A 285 2.25 -1.07 15.64
N PHE A 286 1.07 -1.66 15.83
CA PHE A 286 -0.16 -0.94 16.19
C PHE A 286 -0.36 -0.75 17.71
N ARG A 287 0.57 -1.16 18.55
CA ARG A 287 0.43 -1.01 20.01
C ARG A 287 0.53 0.45 20.42
N VAL A 288 -0.19 0.82 21.48
CA VAL A 288 -0.07 2.14 22.11
C VAL A 288 1.30 2.25 22.79
N ALA A 289 1.94 3.42 22.72
CA ALA A 289 3.17 3.71 23.43
C ALA A 289 2.99 3.48 24.94
N GLY A 290 3.95 2.77 25.55
CA GLY A 290 4.04 2.71 27.00
C GLY A 290 4.44 4.08 27.59
N THR A 291 4.40 4.21 28.90
CA THR A 291 4.73 5.44 29.65
C THR A 291 6.19 5.93 29.50
N ASP A 292 7.06 5.12 28.91
CA ASP A 292 8.46 5.46 28.60
C ASP A 292 8.66 5.86 27.12
N ALA A 293 7.75 6.70 26.60
CA ALA A 293 7.77 7.18 25.23
C ALA A 293 8.95 8.14 25.01
N GLY A 294 9.98 7.62 24.34
CA GLY A 294 11.14 8.34 23.84
C GLY A 294 11.38 8.00 22.35
N ILE A 295 12.64 7.77 21.99
CA ILE A 295 13.10 7.42 20.65
C ILE A 295 12.37 6.20 20.06
N ASP A 296 11.95 5.25 20.89
CA ASP A 296 11.19 4.07 20.47
C ASP A 296 9.80 4.40 19.89
N ASP A 297 9.20 5.53 20.26
CA ASP A 297 7.87 5.93 19.77
C ASP A 297 7.93 6.53 18.37
N GLU A 298 8.97 7.31 18.07
CA GLU A 298 9.20 7.87 16.73
C GLU A 298 9.49 6.73 15.72
N MET A 299 10.40 5.81 16.05
CA MET A 299 10.69 4.66 15.20
C MET A 299 9.45 3.80 14.94
N ARG A 300 8.61 3.58 15.95
CA ARG A 300 7.37 2.83 15.78
C ARG A 300 6.35 3.57 14.91
N GLN A 301 6.25 4.89 15.01
CA GLN A 301 5.37 5.69 14.14
C GLN A 301 5.83 5.64 12.67
N GLU A 302 7.12 5.66 12.41
CA GLU A 302 7.69 5.49 11.08
C GLU A 302 7.42 4.08 10.53
N GLU A 303 7.59 3.05 11.36
CA GLU A 303 7.27 1.67 10.99
C GLU A 303 5.77 1.51 10.68
N LEU A 304 4.90 2.08 11.52
CA LEU A 304 3.46 2.11 11.28
C LEU A 304 3.11 2.82 9.96
N ALA A 305 3.72 3.96 9.70
CA ALA A 305 3.52 4.69 8.46
C ALA A 305 3.96 3.86 7.23
N THR A 306 5.07 3.13 7.36
CA THR A 306 5.62 2.23 6.34
C THR A 306 4.68 1.05 6.08
N VAL A 307 4.14 0.41 7.13
CA VAL A 307 3.16 -0.68 7.01
C VAL A 307 1.88 -0.17 6.34
N LEU A 308 1.33 0.95 6.80
CA LEU A 308 0.10 1.53 6.24
C LEU A 308 0.28 2.02 4.79
N ALA A 309 1.48 2.42 4.39
CA ALA A 309 1.79 2.80 3.00
C ALA A 309 1.57 1.64 2.02
N ARG A 310 1.79 0.38 2.44
CA ARG A 310 1.55 -0.83 1.63
C ARG A 310 0.08 -1.03 1.25
N TYR A 311 -0.85 -0.49 2.05
CA TYR A 311 -2.29 -0.63 1.83
C TYR A 311 -2.88 0.47 0.97
N ARG A 312 -2.08 1.46 0.55
CA ARG A 312 -2.49 2.52 -0.37
C ARG A 312 -2.79 1.96 -1.75
N VAL A 313 -3.68 2.64 -2.46
CA VAL A 313 -3.99 2.34 -3.87
C VAL A 313 -3.50 3.50 -4.72
N ASN A 314 -2.61 3.23 -5.64
CA ASN A 314 -2.18 4.19 -6.63
C ASN A 314 -3.12 4.11 -7.86
N LEU A 315 -4.08 5.01 -7.93
CA LEU A 315 -4.96 5.16 -9.09
C LEU A 315 -4.22 5.94 -10.17
N VAL A 316 -3.66 5.23 -11.12
CA VAL A 316 -2.77 5.76 -12.16
C VAL A 316 -3.55 6.31 -13.35
N VAL A 317 -4.67 5.65 -13.72
CA VAL A 317 -5.61 6.11 -14.73
C VAL A 317 -7.01 6.10 -14.14
N ASP A 318 -7.66 7.26 -14.15
CA ASP A 318 -9.01 7.51 -13.64
C ASP A 318 -9.93 7.93 -14.78
N ASN A 319 -10.83 7.05 -15.15
CA ASN A 319 -11.76 7.25 -16.25
C ASN A 319 -13.19 7.57 -15.80
N GLU A 320 -13.41 7.88 -14.51
CA GLU A 320 -14.75 8.11 -13.92
C GLU A 320 -15.56 9.18 -14.69
N LYS A 321 -14.89 10.26 -15.13
CA LYS A 321 -15.57 11.40 -15.76
C LYS A 321 -15.74 11.24 -17.27
N LEU A 322 -15.26 10.18 -17.87
CA LEU A 322 -15.35 9.95 -19.29
C LEU A 322 -16.74 9.41 -19.65
N THR A 323 -17.29 9.90 -20.77
CA THR A 323 -18.55 9.42 -21.37
C THR A 323 -18.31 8.49 -22.54
N GLY A 324 -17.05 8.37 -23.02
CA GLY A 324 -16.59 7.54 -24.11
C GLY A 324 -15.12 7.21 -23.95
N ALA A 325 -14.46 6.79 -25.03
CA ALA A 325 -13.02 6.51 -25.01
C ALA A 325 -12.20 7.80 -24.75
N PRO A 326 -11.01 7.70 -24.10
CA PRO A 326 -10.17 8.86 -23.86
C PRO A 326 -9.59 9.43 -25.16
N VAL A 327 -9.48 10.74 -25.25
CA VAL A 327 -8.77 11.48 -26.29
C VAL A 327 -7.67 12.29 -25.63
N ILE A 328 -6.45 11.87 -25.82
CA ILE A 328 -5.26 12.51 -25.24
C ILE A 328 -4.47 13.20 -26.35
N ILE A 329 -4.09 14.44 -26.09
CA ILE A 329 -3.27 15.25 -26.99
C ILE A 329 -1.95 15.52 -26.29
N GLU A 330 -0.86 15.18 -26.94
CA GLU A 330 0.49 15.38 -26.44
C GLU A 330 1.25 16.33 -27.38
N ASP A 331 1.39 17.58 -26.95
CA ASP A 331 2.02 18.64 -27.75
C ASP A 331 3.55 18.57 -27.71
N ASN A 332 4.11 17.92 -26.68
CA ASN A 332 5.55 17.72 -26.53
C ASN A 332 5.88 16.26 -26.16
N PRO A 333 5.88 15.36 -27.14
CA PRO A 333 6.03 13.93 -26.92
C PRO A 333 7.48 13.55 -26.52
N SER A 334 7.82 13.75 -25.25
CA SER A 334 9.06 13.27 -24.66
C SER A 334 8.90 11.85 -24.15
N TYR A 335 10.01 11.17 -23.84
CA TYR A 335 9.98 9.82 -23.26
C TYR A 335 9.13 9.80 -21.97
N HIS A 336 9.34 10.76 -21.08
CA HIS A 336 8.61 10.84 -19.81
C HIS A 336 7.13 11.17 -19.99
N SER A 337 6.78 12.07 -20.92
CA SER A 337 5.36 12.41 -21.16
C SER A 337 4.61 11.23 -21.77
N LEU A 338 5.24 10.45 -22.65
CA LEU A 338 4.62 9.32 -23.33
C LEU A 338 4.50 8.07 -22.44
N PHE A 339 5.60 7.65 -21.82
CA PHE A 339 5.67 6.40 -21.07
C PHE A 339 5.36 6.57 -19.58
N GLY A 340 5.45 7.80 -19.07
CA GLY A 340 5.33 8.09 -17.66
C GLY A 340 6.65 8.03 -16.92
N SER A 341 6.60 8.12 -15.61
CA SER A 341 7.78 8.17 -14.73
C SER A 341 7.53 7.43 -13.43
N ILE A 342 8.62 7.07 -12.78
CA ILE A 342 8.64 6.65 -11.38
C ILE A 342 9.34 7.76 -10.62
N GLU A 343 8.62 8.43 -9.72
CA GLU A 343 9.16 9.51 -8.90
C GLU A 343 9.97 8.94 -7.74
N TYR A 344 11.03 9.65 -7.34
CA TYR A 344 11.88 9.29 -6.21
C TYR A 344 11.75 10.36 -5.13
N GLN A 345 11.86 9.95 -3.88
CA GLN A 345 12.01 10.84 -2.73
C GLN A 345 13.42 10.68 -2.20
N ALA A 346 14.10 11.80 -1.95
CA ALA A 346 15.37 11.78 -1.26
C ALA A 346 15.11 11.83 0.26
N GLU A 347 15.63 10.83 0.98
CA GLU A 347 15.67 10.79 2.44
C GLU A 347 17.12 10.46 2.83
N GLU A 348 17.77 11.33 3.62
CA GLU A 348 19.11 11.14 4.14
C GLU A 348 20.12 10.58 3.11
N ASP A 349 20.20 11.22 1.91
CA ASP A 349 21.06 10.81 0.78
C ASP A 349 20.69 9.47 0.11
N VAL A 350 19.56 8.86 0.44
CA VAL A 350 19.03 7.67 -0.23
C VAL A 350 17.82 8.04 -1.09
N LEU A 351 17.80 7.57 -2.34
CA LEU A 351 16.63 7.71 -3.22
C LEU A 351 15.66 6.55 -3.00
N LEU A 352 14.51 6.86 -2.41
CA LEU A 352 13.46 5.90 -2.15
C LEU A 352 12.35 6.04 -3.19
N THR A 353 11.78 4.91 -3.61
CA THR A 353 10.60 4.86 -4.46
C THR A 353 9.72 3.69 -4.08
N ASP A 354 8.44 3.81 -4.37
CA ASP A 354 7.47 2.75 -4.19
C ASP A 354 6.39 2.78 -5.31
N PHE A 355 5.48 1.83 -5.28
CA PHE A 355 4.41 1.73 -6.27
C PHE A 355 3.48 2.96 -6.31
N SER A 356 3.37 3.75 -5.24
CA SER A 356 2.52 4.93 -5.17
C SER A 356 3.07 6.12 -5.98
N ARG A 357 4.35 6.03 -6.37
CA ARG A 357 5.08 7.06 -7.12
C ARG A 357 5.10 6.82 -8.63
N ILE A 358 4.44 5.78 -9.10
CA ILE A 358 4.28 5.51 -10.53
C ILE A 358 3.26 6.50 -11.11
N ARG A 359 3.65 7.21 -12.18
CA ARG A 359 2.82 8.17 -12.93
C ARG A 359 2.58 7.68 -14.34
N ALA A 360 1.32 7.74 -14.80
CA ALA A 360 0.97 7.38 -16.16
C ALA A 360 1.43 8.44 -17.16
N GLY A 361 2.05 8.00 -18.24
CA GLY A 361 2.24 8.80 -19.44
C GLY A 361 1.00 8.80 -20.35
N SER A 362 1.09 9.57 -21.43
CA SER A 362 -0.01 9.77 -22.39
C SER A 362 -0.45 8.47 -23.08
N LEU A 363 0.47 7.53 -23.34
CA LEU A 363 0.15 6.21 -23.89
C LEU A 363 -0.77 5.41 -22.98
N LEU A 364 -0.47 5.41 -21.68
CA LEU A 364 -1.26 4.66 -20.71
C LEU A 364 -2.62 5.33 -20.46
N LYS A 365 -2.65 6.68 -20.42
CA LYS A 365 -3.89 7.46 -20.30
C LYS A 365 -4.81 7.32 -21.51
N ALA A 366 -4.25 7.16 -22.72
CA ALA A 366 -4.99 6.98 -23.96
C ALA A 366 -5.44 5.53 -24.20
N HIS A 367 -5.15 4.61 -23.28
CA HIS A 367 -5.48 3.19 -23.46
C HIS A 367 -6.98 2.99 -23.75
N GLY A 368 -7.28 2.28 -24.84
CA GLY A 368 -8.65 2.06 -25.30
C GLY A 368 -9.28 3.24 -26.04
N GLY A 369 -8.52 4.31 -26.28
CA GLY A 369 -8.96 5.51 -26.99
C GLY A 369 -7.94 5.98 -28.02
N TYR A 370 -7.71 7.29 -28.06
CA TYR A 370 -6.90 7.95 -29.06
C TYR A 370 -5.80 8.79 -28.44
N LEU A 371 -4.61 8.72 -29.02
CA LEU A 371 -3.47 9.57 -28.69
C LEU A 371 -3.07 10.36 -29.94
N MET A 372 -3.08 11.66 -29.83
CA MET A 372 -2.59 12.58 -30.88
C MET A 372 -1.24 13.13 -30.43
N LEU A 373 -0.24 13.01 -31.30
CA LEU A 373 1.11 13.52 -31.09
C LEU A 373 1.37 14.67 -32.06
N HIS A 374 1.96 15.76 -31.56
CA HIS A 374 2.37 16.92 -32.35
C HIS A 374 3.88 16.93 -32.60
#